data_2f3530152359e3e3d8e3ffc4a1599cf5
#
_entry.id   2f3530152359e3e3d8e3ffc4a1599cf5
#
_cell.length_a   1.000
_cell.length_b   1.000
_cell.length_c   1.000
_cell.angle_alpha   90.00
_cell.angle_beta   90.00
_cell.angle_gamma   90.00
#
_symmetry.space_group_name_H-M   'P 1'
#
loop_
_entity.id
_entity.type
_entity.pdbx_description
1 polymer ?
#
loop_
_entity_poly.entity_id
_entity_poly.type
_entity_poly.pdbx_seq_one_letter_code
_entity_poly.pdbx_strand_id
1 'polypeptide(L)'
;WKAAPALAFGNTVVIKPAGPTPATAEALVAILHEAGLPKGVLNMVIGRGKVGQAIVDHKDVAGISFTGSQNVGAGVAAGAVKRQARVQLEMGGKNPLIVLDDADLDRAVMIALDGSFFATGQRCTASSRLIVQDGIYDRFVAALGEKVAALRVGHALDSNTQIGPAVSEDQQETSYRYIDIAKGEGGRLVTGGDRLKLEHPGWYVQPTLIADTLPDMRINTEEVFGPVASVIRVKSYEEALDIANGVEFGLSAGIVTSSLKYARDFQRRAKAGMTMVNLPTAGVDYHVPFGGTKSSSYGSREQGFAAAEFFTQIKTSYSAG
;
A
#
# COMPACT_ATOMS: atom_id res chain seq x y z
N TRP A 1 -4.16 12.16 6.74
CA TRP A 1 -5.34 11.81 5.97
C TRP A 1 -6.59 11.60 6.83
N LYS A 2 -6.43 11.29 8.11
CA LYS A 2 -7.53 11.04 9.04
C LYS A 2 -7.81 12.25 9.93
N ALA A 3 -6.79 12.73 10.66
CA ALA A 3 -6.97 13.82 11.62
C ALA A 3 -7.30 15.16 10.93
N ALA A 4 -6.56 15.55 9.88
CA ALA A 4 -6.75 16.84 9.23
C ALA A 4 -8.19 17.05 8.68
N PRO A 5 -8.77 16.15 7.86
CA PRO A 5 -10.14 16.32 7.40
C PRO A 5 -11.16 16.22 8.55
N ALA A 6 -10.95 15.34 9.53
CA ALA A 6 -11.83 15.28 10.68
C ALA A 6 -11.91 16.62 11.41
N LEU A 7 -10.78 17.24 11.69
CA LEU A 7 -10.67 18.55 12.34
C LEU A 7 -11.26 19.67 11.47
N ALA A 8 -11.01 19.65 10.16
CA ALA A 8 -11.53 20.64 9.22
C ALA A 8 -13.05 20.66 9.18
N PHE A 9 -13.70 19.52 9.37
CA PHE A 9 -15.17 19.41 9.47
C PHE A 9 -15.72 19.52 10.90
N GLY A 10 -14.91 19.96 11.87
CA GLY A 10 -15.35 20.23 13.23
C GLY A 10 -15.51 19.02 14.13
N ASN A 11 -14.93 17.89 13.79
CA ASN A 11 -14.95 16.71 14.64
C ASN A 11 -13.81 16.74 15.67
N THR A 12 -14.02 16.08 16.81
CA THR A 12 -12.95 15.74 17.74
C THR A 12 -12.34 14.40 17.37
N VAL A 13 -11.05 14.22 17.67
CA VAL A 13 -10.28 13.05 17.24
C VAL A 13 -9.56 12.41 18.42
N VAL A 14 -9.66 11.10 18.50
CA VAL A 14 -8.74 10.25 19.29
C VAL A 14 -7.88 9.47 18.30
N ILE A 15 -6.59 9.77 18.26
CA ILE A 15 -5.63 9.08 17.39
C ILE A 15 -4.84 8.04 18.17
N LYS A 16 -4.78 6.82 17.62
CA LYS A 16 -3.87 5.77 18.08
C LYS A 16 -2.87 5.46 16.97
N PRO A 17 -1.62 5.88 17.09
CA PRO A 17 -0.61 5.62 16.07
C PRO A 17 -0.27 4.11 15.97
N ALA A 18 0.39 3.74 14.88
CA ALA A 18 1.01 2.43 14.77
C ALA A 18 2.09 2.25 15.85
N GLY A 19 2.18 1.03 16.41
CA GLY A 19 3.14 0.73 17.47
C GLY A 19 4.59 1.07 17.13
N PRO A 20 5.08 0.81 15.89
CA PRO A 20 6.45 1.13 15.51
C PRO A 20 6.78 2.61 15.32
N THR A 21 5.77 3.50 15.14
CA THR A 21 5.99 4.90 14.75
C THR A 21 5.26 5.93 15.62
N PRO A 22 5.28 5.83 16.97
CA PRO A 22 4.53 6.72 17.83
C PRO A 22 5.13 8.14 17.89
N ALA A 23 6.45 8.29 17.81
CA ALA A 23 7.14 9.57 17.95
C ALA A 23 6.75 10.58 16.86
N THR A 24 6.59 10.15 15.61
CA THR A 24 6.13 11.03 14.52
C THR A 24 4.70 11.53 14.77
N ALA A 25 3.82 10.66 15.29
CA ALA A 25 2.46 11.06 15.63
C ALA A 25 2.41 12.02 16.82
N GLU A 26 3.26 11.81 17.84
CA GLU A 26 3.40 12.71 18.97
C GLU A 26 3.86 14.11 18.52
N ALA A 27 4.88 14.18 17.67
CA ALA A 27 5.36 15.46 17.13
C ALA A 27 4.25 16.18 16.35
N LEU A 28 3.48 15.49 15.52
CA LEU A 28 2.34 16.07 14.80
C LEU A 28 1.29 16.64 15.76
N VAL A 29 0.93 15.89 16.80
CA VAL A 29 -0.05 16.34 17.81
C VAL A 29 0.46 17.54 18.58
N ALA A 30 1.73 17.53 18.99
CA ALA A 30 2.37 18.66 19.68
C ALA A 30 2.37 19.93 18.82
N ILE A 31 2.77 19.85 17.56
CA ILE A 31 2.75 20.97 16.60
C ILE A 31 1.35 21.57 16.46
N LEU A 32 0.31 20.75 16.38
CA LEU A 32 -1.07 21.23 16.27
C LEU A 32 -1.54 21.93 17.56
N HIS A 33 -1.15 21.44 18.74
CA HIS A 33 -1.45 22.10 20.01
C HIS A 33 -0.69 23.43 20.15
N GLU A 34 0.59 23.47 19.75
CA GLU A 34 1.40 24.70 19.73
C GLU A 34 0.81 25.75 18.76
N ALA A 35 0.23 25.30 17.64
CA ALA A 35 -0.47 26.14 16.69
C ALA A 35 -1.83 26.67 17.19
N GLY A 36 -2.24 26.34 18.42
CA GLY A 36 -3.45 26.85 19.05
C GLY A 36 -4.69 25.94 18.94
N LEU A 37 -4.53 24.67 18.57
CA LEU A 37 -5.66 23.74 18.57
C LEU A 37 -6.22 23.60 20.00
N PRO A 38 -7.53 23.83 20.23
CA PRO A 38 -8.10 23.77 21.57
C PRO A 38 -7.92 22.41 22.25
N LYS A 39 -7.74 22.42 23.57
CA LYS A 39 -7.61 21.20 24.37
C LYS A 39 -8.83 20.30 24.19
N GLY A 40 -8.58 18.99 24.07
CA GLY A 40 -9.64 17.98 23.92
C GLY A 40 -10.11 17.77 22.46
N VAL A 41 -9.72 18.62 21.51
CA VAL A 41 -10.10 18.46 20.09
C VAL A 41 -9.30 17.35 19.42
N LEU A 42 -8.00 17.27 19.66
CA LEU A 42 -7.15 16.17 19.21
C LEU A 42 -6.46 15.53 20.40
N ASN A 43 -6.67 14.24 20.59
CA ASN A 43 -6.10 13.47 21.71
C ASN A 43 -5.36 12.25 21.17
N MET A 44 -4.21 11.94 21.74
CA MET A 44 -3.43 10.77 21.34
C MET A 44 -3.37 9.75 22.46
N VAL A 45 -3.56 8.47 22.12
CA VAL A 45 -3.37 7.34 23.01
C VAL A 45 -2.40 6.35 22.40
N ILE A 46 -1.43 5.89 23.19
CA ILE A 46 -0.44 4.92 22.75
C ILE A 46 -0.84 3.53 23.25
N GLY A 47 -0.76 2.54 22.39
CA GLY A 47 -1.02 1.15 22.78
C GLY A 47 -1.14 0.21 21.58
N ARG A 48 -1.17 -1.07 21.89
CA ARG A 48 -1.36 -2.16 20.93
C ARG A 48 -2.85 -2.48 20.71
N GLY A 49 -3.16 -3.68 20.23
CA GLY A 49 -4.51 -4.12 19.86
C GLY A 49 -5.58 -3.89 20.93
N LYS A 50 -5.27 -4.08 22.22
CA LYS A 50 -6.23 -3.85 23.31
C LYS A 50 -6.72 -2.41 23.39
N VAL A 51 -5.83 -1.42 23.19
CA VAL A 51 -6.22 -0.01 23.16
C VAL A 51 -7.02 0.31 21.90
N GLY A 52 -6.64 -0.26 20.74
CA GLY A 52 -7.44 -0.16 19.52
C GLY A 52 -8.86 -0.71 19.70
N GLN A 53 -8.98 -1.89 20.31
CA GLN A 53 -10.29 -2.50 20.59
C GLN A 53 -11.14 -1.64 21.54
N ALA A 54 -10.53 -1.04 22.57
CA ALA A 54 -11.25 -0.14 23.48
C ALA A 54 -11.82 1.09 22.75
N ILE A 55 -11.10 1.63 21.75
CA ILE A 55 -11.64 2.71 20.89
C ILE A 55 -12.80 2.20 20.04
N VAL A 56 -12.64 1.02 19.44
CA VAL A 56 -13.70 0.40 18.60
C VAL A 56 -14.97 0.18 19.39
N ASP A 57 -14.86 -0.24 20.64
CA ASP A 57 -16.01 -0.59 21.50
C ASP A 57 -16.62 0.62 22.23
N HIS A 58 -15.94 1.77 22.23
CA HIS A 58 -16.38 2.94 23.00
C HIS A 58 -17.64 3.58 22.40
N LYS A 59 -18.69 3.70 23.20
CA LYS A 59 -20.03 4.15 22.77
C LYS A 59 -20.06 5.57 22.15
N ASP A 60 -19.16 6.45 22.56
CA ASP A 60 -19.11 7.85 22.13
C ASP A 60 -18.22 8.08 20.87
N VAL A 61 -17.60 7.02 20.33
CA VAL A 61 -16.84 7.09 19.08
C VAL A 61 -17.82 6.93 17.91
N ALA A 62 -18.21 8.01 17.27
CA ALA A 62 -19.21 8.03 16.20
C ALA A 62 -18.72 7.44 14.87
N GLY A 63 -17.40 7.49 14.61
CA GLY A 63 -16.80 6.96 13.40
C GLY A 63 -15.37 6.46 13.64
N ILE A 64 -14.95 5.45 12.88
CA ILE A 64 -13.62 4.85 12.95
C ILE A 64 -13.02 4.87 11.56
N SER A 65 -11.92 5.61 11.38
CA SER A 65 -11.08 5.54 10.20
C SER A 65 -9.81 4.75 10.55
N PHE A 66 -9.60 3.64 9.86
CA PHE A 66 -8.55 2.66 10.16
C PHE A 66 -7.66 2.43 8.94
N THR A 67 -6.36 2.31 9.17
CA THR A 67 -5.39 1.79 8.20
C THR A 67 -4.61 0.65 8.85
N GLY A 68 -4.52 -0.49 8.17
CA GLY A 68 -3.80 -1.66 8.66
C GLY A 68 -4.06 -2.92 7.85
N SER A 69 -3.85 -4.09 8.45
CA SER A 69 -4.08 -5.36 7.76
C SER A 69 -5.58 -5.67 7.60
N GLN A 70 -5.90 -6.45 6.57
CA GLN A 70 -7.25 -6.92 6.26
C GLN A 70 -7.91 -7.62 7.46
N ASN A 71 -7.18 -8.53 8.14
CA ASN A 71 -7.71 -9.26 9.29
C ASN A 71 -8.12 -8.34 10.44
N VAL A 72 -7.30 -7.32 10.74
CA VAL A 72 -7.62 -6.34 11.78
C VAL A 72 -8.77 -5.45 11.33
N GLY A 73 -8.79 -5.00 10.08
CA GLY A 73 -9.86 -4.18 9.51
C GLY A 73 -11.23 -4.87 9.57
N ALA A 74 -11.29 -6.16 9.28
CA ALA A 74 -12.52 -6.95 9.41
C ALA A 74 -13.07 -6.94 10.87
N GLY A 75 -12.20 -7.07 11.86
CA GLY A 75 -12.57 -6.95 13.27
C GLY A 75 -13.08 -5.56 13.65
N VAL A 76 -12.41 -4.51 13.13
CA VAL A 76 -12.84 -3.11 13.31
C VAL A 76 -14.22 -2.88 12.71
N ALA A 77 -14.47 -3.35 11.48
CA ALA A 77 -15.77 -3.25 10.84
C ALA A 77 -16.88 -3.94 11.66
N ALA A 78 -16.63 -5.18 12.08
CA ALA A 78 -17.59 -5.94 12.88
C ALA A 78 -17.93 -5.24 14.21
N GLY A 79 -16.92 -4.67 14.89
CA GLY A 79 -17.12 -3.90 16.13
C GLY A 79 -17.92 -2.61 15.91
N ALA A 80 -17.60 -1.86 14.85
CA ALA A 80 -18.28 -0.62 14.48
C ALA A 80 -19.77 -0.86 14.15
N VAL A 81 -20.06 -1.90 13.34
CA VAL A 81 -21.43 -2.24 12.93
C VAL A 81 -22.32 -2.58 14.13
N LYS A 82 -21.81 -3.30 15.12
CA LYS A 82 -22.58 -3.67 16.34
C LYS A 82 -23.19 -2.47 17.06
N ARG A 83 -22.58 -1.31 16.99
CA ARG A 83 -23.03 -0.08 17.65
C ARG A 83 -23.41 1.03 16.67
N GLN A 84 -23.58 0.69 15.39
CA GLN A 84 -23.99 1.61 14.32
C GLN A 84 -23.02 2.80 14.11
N ALA A 85 -21.73 2.61 14.44
CA ALA A 85 -20.71 3.60 14.14
C ALA A 85 -20.32 3.54 12.67
N ARG A 86 -19.97 4.69 12.10
CA ARG A 86 -19.41 4.76 10.77
C ARG A 86 -18.02 4.14 10.74
N VAL A 87 -17.67 3.51 9.63
CA VAL A 87 -16.36 2.90 9.45
C VAL A 87 -15.80 3.18 8.06
N GLN A 88 -14.51 3.49 8.02
CA GLN A 88 -13.71 3.67 6.81
C GLN A 88 -12.42 2.89 7.01
N LEU A 89 -12.15 1.94 6.12
CA LEU A 89 -11.01 1.05 6.23
C LEU A 89 -10.15 1.15 4.97
N GLU A 90 -8.86 1.37 5.18
CA GLU A 90 -7.82 1.24 4.16
C GLU A 90 -6.86 0.15 4.59
N MET A 91 -6.73 -0.88 3.76
CA MET A 91 -6.02 -2.10 4.10
C MET A 91 -4.95 -2.42 3.05
N GLY A 92 -4.44 -3.63 3.09
CA GLY A 92 -3.37 -4.08 2.21
C GLY A 92 -3.72 -4.12 0.73
N GLY A 93 -2.70 -4.39 -0.08
CA GLY A 93 -2.81 -4.53 -1.51
C GLY A 93 -1.89 -5.62 -2.05
N LYS A 94 -2.21 -6.08 -3.25
CA LYS A 94 -1.35 -6.97 -4.06
C LYS A 94 -1.26 -6.39 -5.47
N ASN A 95 -0.71 -5.19 -5.55
CA ASN A 95 -0.85 -4.32 -6.71
C ASN A 95 -0.06 -4.83 -7.91
N PRO A 96 -0.72 -5.01 -9.07
CA PRO A 96 -0.07 -5.39 -10.30
C PRO A 96 0.51 -4.17 -11.03
N LEU A 97 1.66 -4.36 -11.68
CA LEU A 97 2.17 -3.50 -12.74
C LEU A 97 2.26 -4.34 -14.02
N ILE A 98 1.43 -4.04 -14.99
CA ILE A 98 1.49 -4.67 -16.31
C ILE A 98 2.54 -3.96 -17.16
N VAL A 99 3.39 -4.71 -17.85
CA VAL A 99 4.37 -4.19 -18.82
C VAL A 99 4.13 -4.88 -20.16
N LEU A 100 3.69 -4.11 -21.17
CA LEU A 100 3.41 -4.65 -22.50
C LEU A 100 4.63 -4.58 -23.41
N ASP A 101 4.60 -5.33 -24.50
CA ASP A 101 5.71 -5.42 -25.48
C ASP A 101 6.07 -4.08 -26.13
N ASP A 102 5.10 -3.16 -26.22
CA ASP A 102 5.25 -1.83 -26.78
C ASP A 102 5.77 -0.79 -25.76
N ALA A 103 6.05 -1.20 -24.53
CA ALA A 103 6.57 -0.31 -23.48
C ALA A 103 8.01 0.12 -23.78
N ASP A 104 8.32 1.38 -23.44
CA ASP A 104 9.71 1.81 -23.32
C ASP A 104 10.37 1.05 -22.18
N LEU A 105 11.41 0.27 -22.49
CA LEU A 105 12.05 -0.64 -21.53
C LEU A 105 12.65 0.12 -20.33
N ASP A 106 13.40 1.17 -20.59
CA ASP A 106 14.11 1.91 -19.52
C ASP A 106 13.10 2.55 -18.57
N ARG A 107 12.05 3.13 -19.14
CA ARG A 107 10.96 3.71 -18.35
C ARG A 107 10.21 2.65 -17.54
N ALA A 108 9.90 1.50 -18.14
CA ALA A 108 9.23 0.40 -17.46
C ALA A 108 10.05 -0.13 -16.28
N VAL A 109 11.36 -0.29 -16.46
CA VAL A 109 12.29 -0.72 -15.41
C VAL A 109 12.33 0.29 -14.27
N MET A 110 12.41 1.59 -14.55
CA MET A 110 12.44 2.63 -13.51
C MET A 110 11.11 2.72 -12.74
N ILE A 111 9.98 2.60 -13.43
CA ILE A 111 8.65 2.55 -12.81
C ILE A 111 8.52 1.34 -11.88
N ALA A 112 8.97 0.17 -12.33
CA ALA A 112 8.94 -1.05 -11.53
C ALA A 112 9.88 -0.95 -10.32
N LEU A 113 11.09 -0.40 -10.51
CA LEU A 113 12.07 -0.22 -9.44
C LEU A 113 11.53 0.69 -8.34
N ASP A 114 11.02 1.87 -8.70
CA ASP A 114 10.44 2.81 -7.73
C ASP A 114 9.20 2.23 -7.07
N GLY A 115 8.28 1.72 -7.87
CA GLY A 115 7.01 1.18 -7.38
C GLY A 115 7.17 0.00 -6.42
N SER A 116 8.17 -0.86 -6.63
CA SER A 116 8.32 -2.11 -5.88
C SER A 116 9.24 -2.01 -4.66
N PHE A 117 10.33 -1.23 -4.73
CA PHE A 117 11.42 -1.34 -3.76
C PHE A 117 11.59 -0.12 -2.86
N PHE A 118 11.30 1.10 -3.35
CA PHE A 118 11.46 2.30 -2.53
C PHE A 118 10.50 2.29 -1.32
N ALA A 119 10.89 3.00 -0.27
CA ALA A 119 10.32 2.87 1.07
C ALA A 119 10.29 1.40 1.56
N THR A 120 11.31 0.60 1.17
CA THR A 120 11.48 -0.80 1.56
C THR A 120 10.29 -1.68 1.13
N GLY A 121 9.58 -1.29 0.06
CA GLY A 121 8.33 -1.95 -0.37
C GLY A 121 7.18 -1.90 0.65
N GLN A 122 7.33 -1.18 1.74
CA GLN A 122 6.37 -1.08 2.84
C GLN A 122 5.35 0.03 2.58
N ARG A 123 4.73 -0.02 1.40
CA ARG A 123 3.61 0.84 0.99
C ARG A 123 2.44 -0.02 0.56
N CYS A 124 1.24 0.28 1.03
CA CYS A 124 0.03 -0.43 0.62
C CYS A 124 -0.19 -0.41 -0.91
N THR A 125 0.35 0.60 -1.59
CA THR A 125 0.32 0.79 -3.04
C THR A 125 1.55 0.26 -3.79
N ALA A 126 2.53 -0.39 -3.11
CA ALA A 126 3.72 -0.92 -3.77
C ALA A 126 3.39 -1.92 -4.87
N SER A 127 4.09 -1.84 -6.01
CA SER A 127 3.97 -2.81 -7.11
C SER A 127 4.65 -4.12 -6.70
N SER A 128 3.89 -5.11 -6.32
CA SER A 128 4.45 -6.39 -5.84
C SER A 128 4.36 -7.53 -6.86
N ARG A 129 3.53 -7.38 -7.89
CA ARG A 129 3.38 -8.31 -9.02
C ARG A 129 3.67 -7.59 -10.33
N LEU A 130 4.75 -7.94 -10.99
CA LEU A 130 5.13 -7.41 -12.29
C LEU A 130 4.65 -8.41 -13.37
N ILE A 131 3.61 -8.05 -14.12
CA ILE A 131 2.98 -8.91 -15.12
C ILE A 131 3.49 -8.45 -16.48
N VAL A 132 4.39 -9.22 -17.06
CA VAL A 132 5.21 -8.78 -18.20
C VAL A 132 4.92 -9.62 -19.43
N GLN A 133 4.65 -8.95 -20.54
CA GLN A 133 4.38 -9.61 -21.83
C GLN A 133 5.65 -10.23 -22.41
N ASP A 134 5.48 -11.35 -23.11
CA ASP A 134 6.53 -12.28 -23.52
C ASP A 134 7.64 -11.64 -24.36
N GLY A 135 7.30 -10.74 -25.29
CA GLY A 135 8.28 -10.11 -26.19
C GLY A 135 9.27 -9.16 -25.51
N ILE A 136 8.94 -8.61 -24.34
CA ILE A 136 9.83 -7.73 -23.55
C ILE A 136 10.38 -8.42 -22.29
N TYR A 137 9.82 -9.57 -21.90
CA TYR A 137 10.04 -10.21 -20.59
C TYR A 137 11.52 -10.39 -20.24
N ASP A 138 12.29 -11.08 -21.08
CA ASP A 138 13.67 -11.44 -20.74
C ASP A 138 14.57 -10.20 -20.61
N ARG A 139 14.38 -9.20 -21.48
CA ARG A 139 15.09 -7.92 -21.40
C ARG A 139 14.69 -7.14 -20.15
N PHE A 140 13.40 -7.13 -19.81
CA PHE A 140 12.89 -6.45 -18.63
C PHE A 140 13.42 -7.07 -17.34
N VAL A 141 13.38 -8.42 -17.21
CA VAL A 141 13.88 -9.14 -16.03
C VAL A 141 15.37 -8.92 -15.83
N ALA A 142 16.17 -8.97 -16.91
CA ALA A 142 17.61 -8.72 -16.86
C ALA A 142 17.90 -7.28 -16.40
N ALA A 143 17.32 -6.29 -17.06
CA ALA A 143 17.58 -4.87 -16.76
C ALA A 143 17.08 -4.48 -15.35
N LEU A 144 15.90 -4.97 -14.94
CA LEU A 144 15.40 -4.72 -13.59
C LEU A 144 16.27 -5.43 -12.54
N GLY A 145 16.70 -6.67 -12.78
CA GLY A 145 17.59 -7.41 -11.90
C GLY A 145 18.90 -6.66 -11.61
N GLU A 146 19.53 -6.09 -12.65
CA GLU A 146 20.75 -5.26 -12.51
C GLU A 146 20.48 -4.01 -11.64
N LYS A 147 19.36 -3.31 -11.87
CA LYS A 147 19.00 -2.13 -11.10
C LYS A 147 18.70 -2.45 -9.64
N VAL A 148 17.99 -3.56 -9.37
CA VAL A 148 17.67 -4.01 -8.02
C VAL A 148 18.95 -4.42 -7.27
N ALA A 149 19.86 -5.15 -7.92
CA ALA A 149 21.15 -5.53 -7.34
C ALA A 149 22.03 -4.32 -6.98
N ALA A 150 21.90 -3.21 -7.70
CA ALA A 150 22.66 -1.98 -7.48
C ALA A 150 22.06 -1.08 -6.37
N LEU A 151 20.89 -1.40 -5.82
CA LEU A 151 20.27 -0.60 -4.74
C LEU A 151 21.11 -0.64 -3.46
N ARG A 152 21.40 0.53 -2.94
CA ARG A 152 22.15 0.69 -1.69
C ARG A 152 21.24 0.59 -0.49
N VAL A 153 21.38 -0.50 0.27
CA VAL A 153 20.69 -0.72 1.54
C VAL A 153 21.53 -0.16 2.68
N GLY A 154 20.93 0.59 3.59
CA GLY A 154 21.69 1.21 4.66
C GLY A 154 20.85 1.90 5.73
N HIS A 155 21.54 2.62 6.61
CA HIS A 155 20.90 3.43 7.65
C HIS A 155 20.08 4.57 7.04
N ALA A 156 18.88 4.79 7.55
CA ALA A 156 17.91 5.73 6.96
C ALA A 156 18.38 7.21 6.96
N LEU A 157 19.33 7.58 7.81
CA LEU A 157 19.89 8.94 7.87
C LEU A 157 21.18 9.11 7.03
N ASP A 158 21.67 8.04 6.39
CA ASP A 158 22.75 8.16 5.43
C ASP A 158 22.20 8.59 4.06
N SER A 159 22.70 9.72 3.54
CA SER A 159 22.26 10.29 2.26
C SER A 159 22.52 9.38 1.05
N ASN A 160 23.41 8.40 1.17
CA ASN A 160 23.66 7.41 0.12
C ASN A 160 22.69 6.24 0.15
N THR A 161 21.94 6.07 1.22
CA THR A 161 20.97 4.98 1.37
C THR A 161 19.76 5.21 0.44
N GLN A 162 19.38 4.16 -0.29
CA GLN A 162 18.17 4.14 -1.12
C GLN A 162 17.07 3.28 -0.48
N ILE A 163 17.47 2.23 0.21
CA ILE A 163 16.56 1.30 0.89
C ILE A 163 16.94 1.24 2.38
N GLY A 164 16.03 1.64 3.24
CA GLY A 164 16.18 1.56 4.69
C GLY A 164 15.84 0.17 5.25
N PRO A 165 15.87 0.00 6.58
CA PRO A 165 15.49 -1.25 7.24
C PRO A 165 13.98 -1.51 7.13
N ALA A 166 13.57 -2.76 7.28
CA ALA A 166 12.19 -3.13 7.59
C ALA A 166 11.80 -2.52 8.96
N VAL A 167 10.50 -2.30 9.14
CA VAL A 167 9.96 -1.63 10.33
C VAL A 167 10.14 -2.45 11.62
N SER A 168 10.31 -3.76 11.51
CA SER A 168 10.47 -4.68 12.63
C SER A 168 11.12 -5.99 12.20
N GLU A 169 11.56 -6.79 13.19
CA GLU A 169 12.05 -8.15 12.98
C GLU A 169 11.00 -9.03 12.31
N ASP A 170 9.75 -9.00 12.81
CA ASP A 170 8.65 -9.78 12.25
C ASP A 170 8.43 -9.48 10.76
N GLN A 171 8.61 -8.23 10.35
CA GLN A 171 8.46 -7.82 8.96
C GLN A 171 9.65 -8.29 8.11
N GLN A 172 10.85 -8.25 8.66
CA GLN A 172 12.03 -8.82 8.02
C GLN A 172 11.86 -10.33 7.81
N GLU A 173 11.49 -11.07 8.85
CA GLU A 173 11.26 -12.52 8.78
C GLU A 173 10.12 -12.89 7.82
N THR A 174 9.09 -12.05 7.77
CA THR A 174 8.01 -12.23 6.77
C THR A 174 8.56 -12.15 5.35
N SER A 175 9.42 -11.17 5.06
CA SER A 175 10.03 -11.04 3.73
C SER A 175 10.83 -12.28 3.34
N TYR A 176 11.69 -12.78 4.22
CA TYR A 176 12.48 -13.99 3.95
C TYR A 176 11.61 -15.24 3.81
N ARG A 177 10.60 -15.39 4.65
CA ARG A 177 9.66 -16.52 4.55
C ARG A 177 8.98 -16.56 3.17
N TYR A 178 8.55 -15.42 2.61
CA TYR A 178 7.93 -15.40 1.29
C TYR A 178 8.93 -15.61 0.15
N ILE A 179 10.18 -15.19 0.31
CA ILE A 179 11.26 -15.52 -0.62
C ILE A 179 11.46 -17.04 -0.68
N ASP A 180 11.51 -17.71 0.48
CA ASP A 180 11.69 -19.17 0.54
C ASP A 180 10.46 -19.91 0.00
N ILE A 181 9.24 -19.44 0.30
CA ILE A 181 8.00 -19.98 -0.27
C ILE A 181 8.04 -19.90 -1.80
N ALA A 182 8.35 -18.73 -2.36
CA ALA A 182 8.37 -18.53 -3.80
C ALA A 182 9.41 -19.41 -4.50
N LYS A 183 10.58 -19.58 -3.90
CA LYS A 183 11.61 -20.53 -4.39
C LYS A 183 11.12 -21.98 -4.32
N GLY A 184 10.46 -22.35 -3.22
CA GLY A 184 9.88 -23.68 -3.03
C GLY A 184 8.73 -23.99 -4.00
N GLU A 185 7.98 -22.99 -4.42
CA GLU A 185 6.92 -23.08 -5.42
C GLU A 185 7.44 -23.06 -6.87
N GLY A 186 8.75 -22.88 -7.09
CA GLY A 186 9.40 -22.94 -8.41
C GLY A 186 9.78 -21.60 -9.00
N GLY A 187 9.61 -20.50 -8.27
CA GLY A 187 10.07 -19.17 -8.67
C GLY A 187 11.61 -19.09 -8.75
N ARG A 188 12.12 -18.46 -9.79
CA ARG A 188 13.55 -18.28 -10.02
C ARG A 188 14.06 -16.99 -9.37
N LEU A 189 14.93 -17.12 -8.39
CA LEU A 189 15.61 -15.96 -7.79
C LEU A 189 16.52 -15.30 -8.84
N VAL A 190 16.26 -14.02 -9.14
CA VAL A 190 17.07 -13.21 -10.07
C VAL A 190 18.17 -12.48 -9.30
N THR A 191 17.81 -11.83 -8.19
CA THR A 191 18.75 -11.13 -7.31
C THR A 191 18.16 -11.01 -5.90
N GLY A 192 19.01 -10.76 -4.92
CA GLY A 192 18.60 -10.62 -3.53
C GLY A 192 18.47 -11.95 -2.80
N GLY A 193 17.63 -12.00 -1.78
CA GLY A 193 17.36 -13.20 -0.99
C GLY A 193 18.26 -13.40 0.23
N ASP A 194 19.37 -12.67 0.34
CA ASP A 194 20.32 -12.81 1.42
C ASP A 194 20.00 -11.91 2.62
N ARG A 195 20.37 -12.38 3.82
CA ARG A 195 20.31 -11.60 5.05
C ARG A 195 21.48 -10.62 5.10
N LEU A 196 21.16 -9.35 5.26
CA LEU A 196 22.19 -8.31 5.38
C LEU A 196 22.54 -8.07 6.84
N LYS A 197 23.87 -8.02 7.11
CA LYS A 197 24.43 -7.51 8.36
C LYS A 197 25.23 -6.26 8.03
N LEU A 198 24.74 -5.11 8.46
CA LEU A 198 25.39 -3.83 8.25
C LEU A 198 25.99 -3.30 9.54
N GLU A 199 26.83 -2.28 9.46
CA GLU A 199 27.50 -1.66 10.59
C GLU A 199 26.49 -1.11 11.61
N HIS A 200 25.45 -0.42 11.13
CA HIS A 200 24.37 0.06 11.99
C HIS A 200 23.33 -1.04 12.21
N PRO A 201 22.93 -1.34 13.45
CA PRO A 201 21.89 -2.31 13.75
C PRO A 201 20.56 -1.94 13.07
N GLY A 202 19.87 -2.94 12.50
CA GLY A 202 18.58 -2.75 11.85
C GLY A 202 18.10 -4.04 11.17
N TRP A 203 16.81 -4.07 10.83
CA TRP A 203 16.15 -5.19 10.18
C TRP A 203 16.25 -5.10 8.65
N TYR A 204 17.47 -5.18 8.12
CA TYR A 204 17.74 -4.99 6.70
C TYR A 204 17.36 -6.21 5.87
N VAL A 205 16.65 -5.95 4.76
CA VAL A 205 16.28 -6.95 3.76
C VAL A 205 16.93 -6.57 2.44
N GLN A 206 17.66 -7.49 1.82
CA GLN A 206 18.17 -7.27 0.48
C GLN A 206 17.01 -7.21 -0.50
N PRO A 207 16.87 -6.14 -1.32
CA PRO A 207 15.84 -6.07 -2.35
C PRO A 207 15.88 -7.30 -3.26
N THR A 208 14.74 -7.95 -3.41
CA THR A 208 14.68 -9.30 -4.00
C THR A 208 13.71 -9.34 -5.17
N LEU A 209 14.19 -9.84 -6.30
CA LEU A 209 13.40 -10.06 -7.52
C LEU A 209 13.31 -11.56 -7.81
N ILE A 210 12.09 -12.07 -7.95
CA ILE A 210 11.79 -13.47 -8.25
C ILE A 210 11.04 -13.54 -9.58
N ALA A 211 11.63 -14.18 -10.59
CA ALA A 211 11.06 -14.35 -11.91
C ALA A 211 10.42 -15.73 -12.10
N ASP A 212 9.75 -15.90 -13.24
CA ASP A 212 9.13 -17.16 -13.67
C ASP A 212 8.09 -17.69 -12.66
N THR A 213 7.40 -16.75 -11.98
CA THR A 213 6.35 -17.09 -11.04
C THR A 213 5.00 -17.29 -11.74
N LEU A 214 4.14 -18.15 -11.19
CA LEU A 214 2.80 -18.40 -11.68
C LEU A 214 1.74 -17.58 -10.89
N PRO A 215 0.59 -17.25 -11.49
CA PRO A 215 -0.42 -16.39 -10.87
C PRO A 215 -0.96 -16.89 -9.52
N ASP A 216 -1.01 -18.19 -9.31
CA ASP A 216 -1.54 -18.89 -8.14
C ASP A 216 -0.52 -19.08 -7.01
N MET A 217 0.76 -18.81 -7.25
CA MET A 217 1.78 -18.85 -6.20
C MET A 217 1.46 -17.87 -5.07
N ARG A 218 1.77 -18.24 -3.85
CA ARG A 218 1.49 -17.42 -2.65
C ARG A 218 2.13 -16.04 -2.72
N ILE A 219 3.32 -15.94 -3.31
CA ILE A 219 3.97 -14.64 -3.53
C ILE A 219 3.16 -13.72 -4.46
N ASN A 220 2.24 -14.25 -5.24
CA ASN A 220 1.37 -13.50 -6.16
C ASN A 220 -0.04 -13.26 -5.63
N THR A 221 -0.44 -13.94 -4.58
CA THR A 221 -1.80 -13.85 -4.02
C THR A 221 -1.83 -13.22 -2.64
N GLU A 222 -0.75 -13.31 -1.85
CA GLU A 222 -0.66 -12.82 -0.49
C GLU A 222 0.22 -11.56 -0.38
N GLU A 223 -0.09 -10.65 0.54
CA GLU A 223 0.70 -9.43 0.77
C GLU A 223 1.98 -9.74 1.54
N VAL A 224 3.15 -9.35 1.00
CA VAL A 224 4.46 -9.50 1.66
C VAL A 224 4.83 -8.25 2.47
N PHE A 225 4.51 -7.08 1.96
CA PHE A 225 4.78 -5.77 2.55
C PHE A 225 6.28 -5.50 2.81
N GLY A 226 7.12 -5.90 1.86
CA GLY A 226 8.58 -5.80 1.94
C GLY A 226 9.20 -5.58 0.56
N PRO A 227 10.53 -5.41 0.47
CA PRO A 227 11.23 -5.12 -0.77
C PRO A 227 11.41 -6.40 -1.64
N VAL A 228 10.29 -7.07 -1.92
CA VAL A 228 10.24 -8.33 -2.66
C VAL A 228 9.19 -8.20 -3.76
N ALA A 229 9.61 -8.36 -5.01
CA ALA A 229 8.74 -8.36 -6.17
C ALA A 229 8.84 -9.65 -6.97
N SER A 230 7.71 -10.06 -7.54
CA SER A 230 7.59 -11.23 -8.42
C SER A 230 7.32 -10.83 -9.86
N VAL A 231 7.77 -11.62 -10.82
CA VAL A 231 7.52 -11.40 -12.24
C VAL A 231 6.77 -12.59 -12.83
N ILE A 232 5.64 -12.31 -13.46
CA ILE A 232 4.76 -13.26 -14.14
C ILE A 232 4.86 -13.00 -15.64
N ARG A 233 5.14 -14.03 -16.43
CA ARG A 233 5.19 -13.98 -17.89
C ARG A 233 3.79 -14.18 -18.46
N VAL A 234 3.39 -13.37 -19.43
CA VAL A 234 2.08 -13.49 -20.12
C VAL A 234 2.23 -13.34 -21.63
N LYS A 235 1.28 -13.88 -22.38
CA LYS A 235 1.31 -13.85 -23.84
C LYS A 235 0.55 -12.67 -24.46
N SER A 236 -0.40 -12.10 -23.72
CA SER A 236 -1.28 -11.05 -24.25
C SER A 236 -1.70 -10.04 -23.17
N TYR A 237 -2.17 -8.89 -23.64
CA TYR A 237 -2.79 -7.88 -22.76
C TYR A 237 -4.01 -8.44 -22.00
N GLU A 238 -4.85 -9.24 -22.65
CA GLU A 238 -6.05 -9.81 -22.02
C GLU A 238 -5.67 -10.72 -20.86
N GLU A 239 -4.71 -11.62 -21.05
CA GLU A 239 -4.17 -12.48 -19.99
C GLU A 239 -3.57 -11.64 -18.85
N ALA A 240 -2.81 -10.60 -19.18
CA ALA A 240 -2.24 -9.70 -18.17
C ALA A 240 -3.33 -9.03 -17.33
N LEU A 241 -4.38 -8.54 -17.96
CA LEU A 241 -5.49 -7.88 -17.27
C LEU A 241 -6.28 -8.88 -16.40
N ASP A 242 -6.52 -10.09 -16.87
CA ASP A 242 -7.21 -11.13 -16.09
C ASP A 242 -6.41 -11.52 -14.85
N ILE A 243 -5.10 -11.72 -14.99
CA ILE A 243 -4.20 -11.99 -13.85
C ILE A 243 -4.15 -10.78 -12.89
N ALA A 244 -4.07 -9.56 -13.43
CA ALA A 244 -4.07 -8.35 -12.60
C ALA A 244 -5.33 -8.27 -11.73
N ASN A 245 -6.47 -8.61 -12.28
CA ASN A 245 -7.76 -8.60 -11.63
C ASN A 245 -8.05 -9.82 -10.76
N GLY A 246 -7.29 -10.91 -10.88
CA GLY A 246 -7.57 -12.24 -10.34
C GLY A 246 -7.25 -12.43 -8.85
N VAL A 247 -6.98 -11.37 -8.07
CA VAL A 247 -6.73 -11.46 -6.63
C VAL A 247 -7.84 -10.80 -5.83
N GLU A 248 -7.89 -11.10 -4.53
CA GLU A 248 -8.87 -10.49 -3.61
C GLU A 248 -8.64 -9.02 -3.32
N PHE A 249 -7.45 -8.51 -3.59
CA PHE A 249 -7.09 -7.11 -3.41
C PHE A 249 -7.43 -6.25 -4.63
N GLY A 250 -7.57 -4.95 -4.42
CA GLY A 250 -7.85 -3.99 -5.48
C GLY A 250 -7.56 -2.55 -5.08
N LEU A 251 -6.38 -2.28 -4.47
CA LEU A 251 -6.03 -0.92 -4.04
C LEU A 251 -5.57 -0.08 -5.23
N SER A 252 -4.45 -0.43 -5.83
CA SER A 252 -3.92 0.22 -7.01
C SER A 252 -3.52 -0.80 -8.08
N ALA A 253 -3.43 -0.35 -9.33
CA ALA A 253 -2.94 -1.13 -10.46
C ALA A 253 -2.28 -0.22 -11.49
N GLY A 254 -1.22 -0.69 -12.14
CA GLY A 254 -0.48 0.06 -13.14
C GLY A 254 -0.32 -0.68 -14.47
N ILE A 255 -0.14 0.10 -15.53
CA ILE A 255 0.24 -0.39 -16.85
C ILE A 255 1.32 0.49 -17.46
N VAL A 256 2.30 -0.12 -18.12
CA VAL A 256 3.30 0.56 -18.93
C VAL A 256 3.10 0.14 -20.39
N THR A 257 2.74 1.09 -21.23
CA THR A 257 2.45 0.89 -22.66
C THR A 257 2.55 2.20 -23.43
N SER A 258 2.89 2.17 -24.69
CA SER A 258 2.79 3.30 -25.61
C SER A 258 1.41 3.38 -26.29
N SER A 259 0.59 2.35 -26.16
CA SER A 259 -0.75 2.27 -26.78
C SER A 259 -1.82 2.99 -25.98
N LEU A 260 -2.34 4.08 -26.53
CA LEU A 260 -3.49 4.78 -25.94
C LEU A 260 -4.74 3.86 -25.82
N LYS A 261 -4.89 2.89 -26.74
CA LYS A 261 -5.96 1.91 -26.71
C LYS A 261 -5.89 1.06 -25.44
N TYR A 262 -4.74 0.45 -25.18
CA TYR A 262 -4.55 -0.39 -24.00
C TYR A 262 -4.60 0.43 -22.70
N ALA A 263 -4.02 1.62 -22.69
CA ALA A 263 -4.08 2.52 -21.55
C ALA A 263 -5.51 2.85 -21.12
N ARG A 264 -6.37 3.25 -22.07
CA ARG A 264 -7.78 3.58 -21.81
C ARG A 264 -8.63 2.36 -21.46
N ASP A 265 -8.38 1.22 -22.11
CA ASP A 265 -9.08 -0.01 -21.80
C ASP A 265 -8.73 -0.50 -20.39
N PHE A 266 -7.46 -0.47 -20.02
CA PHE A 266 -6.99 -0.78 -18.68
C PHE A 266 -7.66 0.09 -17.60
N GLN A 267 -7.70 1.42 -17.81
CA GLN A 267 -8.35 2.34 -16.86
C GLN A 267 -9.83 2.00 -16.61
N ARG A 268 -10.54 1.46 -17.61
CA ARG A 268 -11.94 1.06 -17.47
C ARG A 268 -12.14 -0.32 -16.86
N ARG A 269 -11.23 -1.27 -17.16
CA ARG A 269 -11.41 -2.69 -16.83
C ARG A 269 -10.61 -3.16 -15.62
N ALA A 270 -9.62 -2.41 -15.18
CA ALA A 270 -8.87 -2.74 -13.96
C ALA A 270 -9.78 -2.67 -12.73
N LYS A 271 -9.81 -3.75 -11.95
CA LYS A 271 -10.61 -3.87 -10.72
C LYS A 271 -9.83 -3.35 -9.51
N ALA A 272 -9.35 -2.12 -9.61
CA ALA A 272 -8.64 -1.39 -8.55
C ALA A 272 -9.27 -0.02 -8.35
N GLY A 273 -9.10 0.54 -7.15
CA GLY A 273 -9.62 1.87 -6.86
C GLY A 273 -8.80 2.99 -7.49
N MET A 274 -7.52 2.74 -7.74
CA MET A 274 -6.59 3.69 -8.37
C MET A 274 -5.87 3.02 -9.53
N THR A 275 -5.80 3.69 -10.68
CA THR A 275 -5.13 3.17 -11.88
C THR A 275 -4.08 4.14 -12.37
N MET A 276 -2.88 3.62 -12.66
CA MET A 276 -1.73 4.36 -13.14
C MET A 276 -1.35 3.92 -14.55
N VAL A 277 -1.10 4.89 -15.42
CA VAL A 277 -0.59 4.64 -16.77
C VAL A 277 0.78 5.28 -16.89
N ASN A 278 1.80 4.47 -17.15
CA ASN A 278 3.19 4.92 -17.27
C ASN A 278 3.71 5.66 -16.02
N LEU A 279 3.22 5.26 -14.84
CA LEU A 279 3.60 5.75 -13.52
C LEU A 279 3.69 4.56 -12.55
N PRO A 280 4.50 4.66 -11.47
CA PRO A 280 4.49 3.68 -10.39
C PRO A 280 3.10 3.55 -9.76
N THR A 281 2.73 2.38 -9.28
CA THR A 281 1.48 2.21 -8.51
C THR A 281 1.56 2.87 -7.12
N ALA A 282 2.76 3.11 -6.64
CA ALA A 282 3.05 3.80 -5.39
C ALA A 282 3.28 5.29 -5.64
N GLY A 283 2.78 6.09 -4.74
CA GLY A 283 2.77 7.54 -4.87
C GLY A 283 1.39 8.04 -5.29
N VAL A 284 0.76 8.80 -4.40
CA VAL A 284 -0.58 9.36 -4.60
C VAL A 284 -0.59 10.80 -4.13
N ASP A 285 -1.29 11.62 -4.89
CA ASP A 285 -1.50 13.02 -4.54
C ASP A 285 -2.54 13.13 -3.42
N TYR A 286 -2.29 14.05 -2.48
CA TYR A 286 -3.14 14.25 -1.30
C TYR A 286 -4.51 14.86 -1.61
N HIS A 287 -4.69 15.45 -2.78
CA HIS A 287 -5.92 16.18 -3.18
C HIS A 287 -6.91 15.34 -3.99
N VAL A 288 -6.55 14.10 -4.33
CA VAL A 288 -7.43 13.17 -5.06
C VAL A 288 -7.97 12.08 -4.12
N PRO A 289 -9.14 11.49 -4.42
CA PRO A 289 -9.69 10.41 -3.61
C PRO A 289 -8.74 9.21 -3.56
N PHE A 290 -8.46 8.72 -2.35
CA PHE A 290 -7.65 7.53 -2.11
C PHE A 290 -8.54 6.37 -1.65
N GLY A 291 -8.26 5.18 -2.13
CA GLY A 291 -8.85 3.94 -1.67
C GLY A 291 -9.02 2.91 -2.77
N GLY A 292 -9.26 1.69 -2.35
CA GLY A 292 -9.36 0.50 -3.18
C GLY A 292 -10.78 0.01 -3.42
N THR A 293 -10.84 -1.18 -3.95
CA THR A 293 -12.03 -2.03 -4.09
C THR A 293 -11.73 -3.38 -3.45
N LYS A 294 -12.68 -4.29 -3.48
CA LYS A 294 -12.55 -5.64 -2.94
C LYS A 294 -12.10 -5.61 -1.47
N SER A 295 -11.13 -6.45 -1.09
CA SER A 295 -10.62 -6.53 0.29
C SER A 295 -9.62 -5.44 0.68
N SER A 296 -9.27 -4.53 -0.23
CA SER A 296 -8.32 -3.44 0.07
C SER A 296 -8.94 -2.27 0.80
N SER A 297 -10.23 -1.99 0.63
CA SER A 297 -10.89 -0.85 1.27
C SER A 297 -12.36 -1.14 1.55
N TYR A 298 -12.90 -0.49 2.57
CA TYR A 298 -14.33 -0.53 2.90
C TYR A 298 -14.80 0.83 3.42
N GLY A 299 -15.97 1.27 2.96
CA GLY A 299 -16.53 2.58 3.26
C GLY A 299 -16.11 3.66 2.26
N SER A 300 -16.23 4.92 2.67
CA SER A 300 -15.92 6.08 1.85
C SER A 300 -14.44 6.20 1.52
N ARG A 301 -14.11 6.88 0.44
CA ARG A 301 -12.72 7.17 0.07
C ARG A 301 -12.08 8.15 1.04
N GLU A 302 -10.77 8.02 1.24
CA GLU A 302 -9.97 9.03 1.94
C GLU A 302 -9.55 10.17 0.98
N GLN A 303 -9.06 11.26 1.54
CA GLN A 303 -8.45 12.41 0.88
C GLN A 303 -9.37 13.25 -0.01
N GLY A 304 -8.89 14.44 -0.34
CA GLY A 304 -9.57 15.42 -1.17
C GLY A 304 -11.01 15.66 -0.71
N PHE A 305 -11.88 15.99 -1.65
CA PHE A 305 -13.30 16.20 -1.36
C PHE A 305 -14.03 14.94 -0.91
N ALA A 306 -13.53 13.75 -1.25
CA ALA A 306 -14.14 12.49 -0.84
C ALA A 306 -14.14 12.29 0.68
N ALA A 307 -13.18 12.85 1.39
CA ALA A 307 -13.12 12.79 2.85
C ALA A 307 -14.35 13.39 3.54
N ALA A 308 -15.00 14.38 2.91
CA ALA A 308 -16.23 14.99 3.44
C ALA A 308 -17.33 13.95 3.67
N GLU A 309 -17.45 12.95 2.81
CA GLU A 309 -18.47 11.91 2.91
C GLU A 309 -18.38 11.14 4.23
N PHE A 310 -17.18 10.84 4.70
CA PHE A 310 -16.99 10.14 5.97
C PHE A 310 -17.15 11.05 7.20
N PHE A 311 -16.59 12.25 7.16
CA PHE A 311 -16.48 13.14 8.32
C PHE A 311 -17.67 14.08 8.52
N THR A 312 -18.72 14.02 7.66
CA THR A 312 -19.93 14.82 7.76
C THR A 312 -21.20 13.98 7.71
N GLN A 313 -22.32 14.56 8.11
CA GLN A 313 -23.65 13.94 7.97
C GLN A 313 -24.60 14.91 7.24
N ILE A 314 -25.40 14.35 6.34
CA ILE A 314 -26.48 15.12 5.70
C ILE A 314 -27.64 15.27 6.70
N LYS A 315 -28.09 16.51 6.91
CA LYS A 315 -29.27 16.83 7.69
C LYS A 315 -30.28 17.53 6.78
N THR A 316 -31.46 16.96 6.64
CA THR A 316 -32.57 17.59 5.91
C THR A 316 -33.49 18.32 6.90
N SER A 317 -33.82 19.56 6.60
CA SER A 317 -34.71 20.36 7.41
C SER A 317 -35.85 20.96 6.53
N TYR A 318 -37.04 20.93 7.05
CA TYR A 318 -38.20 21.60 6.45
C TYR A 318 -38.67 22.68 7.41
N SER A 319 -39.09 23.85 6.87
CA SER A 319 -39.75 24.92 7.62
C SER A 319 -40.90 25.47 6.82
N ALA A 320 -42.03 25.69 7.50
CA ALA A 320 -43.19 26.45 6.94
C ALA A 320 -43.22 27.81 7.64
N GLY A 321 -43.49 28.87 6.84
CA GLY A 321 -43.70 30.24 7.33
C GLY A 321 -45.14 30.48 7.76
#